data_b1a170d9f07be1cef292a1dec1247099
#
_entry.id   b1a170d9f07be1cef292a1dec1247099
#
_cell.length_a   1.000
_cell.length_b   1.000
_cell.length_c   1.000
_cell.angle_alpha   90.00
_cell.angle_beta   90.00
_cell.angle_gamma   90.00
#
_symmetry.space_group_name_H-M   'P 1'
#
loop_
_entity.id
_entity.type
_entity.pdbx_description
1 polymer ?
#
loop_
_entity_poly.entity_id
_entity_poly.type
_entity_poly.pdbx_seq_one_letter_code
_entity_poly.pdbx_strand_id
1 'polypeptide(L)'
;MAIPQPDKQARTAQDAQLAPWGRLTDAAQWLAACQGAAPAHEPRRVRAVIFADQETSLSAAETAARRAEAGLNVVTVTDYSQAYSLGAATADAEIDAGADLLIPGGEEHARVPAVVMATITQTEPVVIVGKQRSVETWKREVTAIRDAMFRARNLEGMELVESCQSTVLAATVGFIARAAERRTPLLVDAPLTATAALLAERDNPGVKDWLFATTLSPAPAHK
;
A
#
# COMPACT_ATOMS: atom_id res chain seq x y z
N MET A 1 -15.21 -3.35 11.95
CA MET A 1 -14.70 -4.35 12.94
C MET A 1 -13.34 -3.86 13.39
N ALA A 2 -12.97 -3.93 14.68
CA ALA A 2 -11.65 -3.46 15.12
C ALA A 2 -10.55 -4.39 14.58
N ILE A 3 -9.50 -3.80 13.99
CA ILE A 3 -8.34 -4.55 13.52
C ILE A 3 -7.58 -5.08 14.74
N PRO A 4 -7.27 -6.40 14.80
CA PRO A 4 -6.48 -6.96 15.88
C PRO A 4 -5.07 -6.37 15.89
N GLN A 5 -4.50 -6.12 17.06
CA GLN A 5 -3.12 -5.64 17.16
C GLN A 5 -2.12 -6.80 17.10
N PRO A 6 -0.95 -6.62 16.45
CA PRO A 6 0.18 -7.53 16.53
C PRO A 6 0.69 -7.71 17.98
N ASP A 7 1.38 -8.83 18.23
CA ASP A 7 1.86 -9.21 19.56
C ASP A 7 3.06 -8.35 20.02
N LYS A 8 2.81 -7.48 21.01
CA LYS A 8 3.85 -6.62 21.60
C LYS A 8 4.92 -7.39 22.40
N GLN A 9 4.56 -8.55 22.97
CA GLN A 9 5.51 -9.35 23.75
C GLN A 9 6.52 -10.03 22.80
N ALA A 10 6.05 -10.58 21.68
CA ALA A 10 6.91 -11.13 20.65
C ALA A 10 7.87 -10.08 20.06
N ARG A 11 7.38 -8.85 19.84
CA ARG A 11 8.21 -7.72 19.40
C ARG A 11 9.35 -7.45 20.39
N THR A 12 9.03 -7.34 21.67
CA THR A 12 10.04 -7.06 22.71
C THR A 12 11.03 -8.22 22.89
N ALA A 13 10.56 -9.46 22.81
CA ALA A 13 11.41 -10.64 22.89
C ALA A 13 12.38 -10.73 21.70
N GLN A 14 11.96 -10.30 20.50
CA GLN A 14 12.81 -10.21 19.33
C GLN A 14 13.91 -9.16 19.48
N ASP A 15 13.60 -8.00 20.09
CA ASP A 15 14.57 -6.92 20.32
C ASP A 15 15.74 -7.40 21.17
N ALA A 16 15.48 -8.19 22.18
CA ALA A 16 16.51 -8.73 23.07
C ALA A 16 17.51 -9.70 22.37
N GLN A 17 17.19 -10.16 21.17
CA GLN A 17 17.98 -11.14 20.41
C GLN A 17 18.80 -10.52 19.27
N LEU A 18 18.55 -9.26 18.93
CA LEU A 18 19.14 -8.64 17.74
C LEU A 18 20.26 -7.66 18.09
N ALA A 19 21.33 -7.72 17.29
CA ALA A 19 22.27 -6.63 17.20
C ALA A 19 21.63 -5.40 16.55
N PRO A 20 22.13 -4.16 16.76
CA PRO A 20 21.56 -2.95 16.17
C PRO A 20 21.84 -2.84 14.66
N TRP A 21 21.04 -3.55 13.86
CA TRP A 21 21.18 -3.61 12.40
C TRP A 21 20.30 -2.57 11.68
N GLY A 22 19.91 -1.50 12.38
CA GLY A 22 19.09 -0.43 11.84
C GLY A 22 17.72 -0.95 11.39
N ARG A 23 17.28 -0.59 10.19
CA ARG A 23 15.94 -0.99 9.69
C ARG A 23 15.69 -2.49 9.60
N LEU A 24 16.72 -3.33 9.53
CA LEU A 24 16.53 -4.78 9.60
C LEU A 24 16.08 -5.21 11.01
N THR A 25 16.55 -4.53 12.04
CA THR A 25 16.04 -4.73 13.41
C THR A 25 14.55 -4.38 13.50
N ASP A 26 14.15 -3.22 12.95
CA ASP A 26 12.76 -2.80 12.93
C ASP A 26 11.87 -3.81 12.19
N ALA A 27 12.33 -4.30 11.04
CA ALA A 27 11.62 -5.29 10.24
C ALA A 27 11.45 -6.62 10.98
N ALA A 28 12.50 -7.10 11.64
CA ALA A 28 12.46 -8.36 12.39
C ALA A 28 11.53 -8.25 13.62
N GLN A 29 11.56 -7.13 14.33
CA GLN A 29 10.65 -6.85 15.45
C GLN A 29 9.19 -6.78 15.01
N TRP A 30 8.93 -6.09 13.89
CA TRP A 30 7.59 -5.99 13.32
C TRP A 30 7.09 -7.37 12.86
N LEU A 31 7.92 -8.15 12.17
CA LEU A 31 7.53 -9.49 11.71
C LEU A 31 7.26 -10.43 12.87
N ALA A 32 8.11 -10.42 13.91
CA ALA A 32 7.88 -11.18 15.14
C ALA A 32 6.53 -10.85 15.79
N ALA A 33 6.19 -9.56 15.85
CA ALA A 33 4.91 -9.11 16.36
C ALA A 33 3.74 -9.62 15.52
N CYS A 34 3.83 -9.54 14.19
CA CYS A 34 2.81 -10.04 13.28
C CYS A 34 2.62 -11.57 13.38
N GLN A 35 3.71 -12.30 13.58
CA GLN A 35 3.68 -13.76 13.73
C GLN A 35 3.31 -14.24 15.14
N GLY A 36 3.36 -13.35 16.15
CA GLY A 36 3.20 -13.72 17.55
C GLY A 36 4.31 -14.65 18.05
N ALA A 37 5.51 -14.58 17.47
CA ALA A 37 6.63 -15.48 17.75
C ALA A 37 7.97 -14.74 17.73
N ALA A 38 8.87 -15.10 18.66
CA ALA A 38 10.27 -14.66 18.69
C ALA A 38 11.18 -15.87 18.93
N PRO A 39 12.20 -16.09 18.08
CA PRO A 39 12.57 -15.27 16.92
C PRO A 39 11.52 -15.33 15.80
N ALA A 40 11.46 -14.26 15.00
CA ALA A 40 10.63 -14.24 13.79
C ALA A 40 11.09 -15.36 12.83
N HIS A 41 10.12 -15.98 12.19
CA HIS A 41 10.37 -17.00 11.17
C HIS A 41 10.42 -16.36 9.79
N GLU A 42 11.21 -16.93 8.89
CA GLU A 42 11.21 -16.56 7.49
C GLU A 42 9.83 -16.81 6.88
N PRO A 43 9.25 -15.84 6.16
CA PRO A 43 8.00 -16.06 5.43
C PRO A 43 8.16 -17.16 4.39
N ARG A 44 7.23 -18.11 4.40
CA ARG A 44 7.29 -19.30 3.53
C ARG A 44 6.60 -19.09 2.20
N ARG A 45 5.59 -18.23 2.17
CA ARG A 45 4.79 -17.99 0.98
C ARG A 45 4.51 -16.50 0.82
N VAL A 46 5.49 -15.84 0.24
CA VAL A 46 5.40 -14.41 -0.12
C VAL A 46 4.61 -14.26 -1.41
N ARG A 47 3.60 -13.37 -1.42
CA ARG A 47 2.77 -13.10 -2.59
C ARG A 47 2.75 -11.63 -2.93
N ALA A 48 3.16 -11.30 -4.14
CA ALA A 48 2.96 -9.99 -4.73
C ALA A 48 1.64 -10.00 -5.51
N VAL A 49 0.78 -8.99 -5.26
CA VAL A 49 -0.49 -8.82 -5.95
C VAL A 49 -0.52 -7.44 -6.59
N ILE A 50 -0.62 -7.38 -7.91
CA ILE A 50 -0.64 -6.14 -8.67
C ILE A 50 -2.00 -5.95 -9.30
N PHE A 51 -2.64 -4.83 -8.98
CA PHE A 51 -3.89 -4.41 -9.60
C PHE A 51 -3.61 -3.52 -10.82
N ALA A 52 -4.37 -3.73 -11.90
CA ALA A 52 -4.29 -2.94 -13.11
C ALA A 52 -5.70 -2.72 -13.67
N ASP A 53 -5.95 -1.59 -14.33
CA ASP A 53 -7.24 -1.26 -14.97
C ASP A 53 -7.40 -1.90 -16.35
N GLN A 54 -6.32 -2.46 -16.89
CA GLN A 54 -6.27 -3.15 -18.18
C GLN A 54 -5.28 -4.31 -18.13
N GLU A 55 -5.37 -5.19 -19.11
CA GLU A 55 -4.34 -6.22 -19.29
C GLU A 55 -2.99 -5.57 -19.56
N THR A 56 -1.99 -5.92 -18.76
CA THR A 56 -0.67 -5.33 -18.83
C THR A 56 0.42 -6.39 -18.70
N SER A 57 1.54 -6.16 -19.40
CA SER A 57 2.71 -7.02 -19.29
C SER A 57 3.64 -6.47 -18.22
N LEU A 58 3.81 -7.22 -17.15
CA LEU A 58 4.61 -6.85 -15.97
C LEU A 58 5.95 -7.61 -15.94
N SER A 59 6.65 -7.72 -17.06
CA SER A 59 7.89 -8.48 -17.18
C SER A 59 8.97 -8.12 -16.14
N ALA A 60 9.03 -6.84 -15.76
CA ALA A 60 9.94 -6.40 -14.69
C ALA A 60 9.49 -6.92 -13.31
N ALA A 61 8.19 -6.84 -13.00
CA ALA A 61 7.63 -7.37 -11.76
C ALA A 61 7.74 -8.90 -11.68
N GLU A 62 7.48 -9.60 -12.78
CA GLU A 62 7.69 -11.05 -12.88
C GLU A 62 9.14 -11.45 -12.61
N THR A 63 10.08 -10.70 -13.18
CA THR A 63 11.50 -10.94 -12.97
C THR A 63 11.90 -10.67 -11.52
N ALA A 64 11.39 -9.60 -10.91
CA ALA A 64 11.65 -9.27 -9.52
C ALA A 64 11.05 -10.31 -8.56
N ALA A 65 9.80 -10.70 -8.78
CA ALA A 65 9.13 -11.72 -7.99
C ALA A 65 9.87 -13.06 -8.03
N ARG A 66 10.29 -13.49 -9.23
CA ARG A 66 11.08 -14.71 -9.39
C ARG A 66 12.42 -14.68 -8.66
N ARG A 67 13.12 -13.52 -8.68
CA ARG A 67 14.40 -13.35 -7.94
C ARG A 67 14.22 -13.36 -6.43
N ALA A 68 13.07 -12.88 -5.96
CA ALA A 68 12.70 -12.86 -4.55
C ALA A 68 12.00 -14.14 -4.09
N GLU A 69 11.86 -15.14 -4.95
CA GLU A 69 11.11 -16.38 -4.70
C GLU A 69 9.67 -16.12 -4.26
N ALA A 70 9.12 -14.95 -4.65
CA ALA A 70 7.75 -14.55 -4.39
C ALA A 70 6.83 -14.97 -5.55
N GLY A 71 5.62 -15.41 -5.21
CA GLY A 71 4.59 -15.60 -6.22
C GLY A 71 4.01 -14.25 -6.67
N LEU A 72 3.64 -14.14 -7.94
CA LEU A 72 2.99 -12.96 -8.51
C LEU A 72 1.57 -13.29 -8.96
N ASN A 73 0.63 -12.44 -8.58
CA ASN A 73 -0.73 -12.43 -9.10
C ASN A 73 -1.03 -11.04 -9.69
N VAL A 74 -1.55 -11.00 -10.92
CA VAL A 74 -1.97 -9.77 -11.58
C VAL A 74 -3.48 -9.80 -11.73
N VAL A 75 -4.16 -8.81 -11.17
CA VAL A 75 -5.62 -8.74 -11.11
C VAL A 75 -6.10 -7.54 -11.91
N THR A 76 -6.86 -7.79 -12.97
CA THR A 76 -7.48 -6.72 -13.77
C THR A 76 -8.77 -6.24 -13.08
N VAL A 77 -8.90 -4.94 -12.87
CA VAL A 77 -10.00 -4.29 -12.16
C VAL A 77 -10.61 -3.21 -13.04
N THR A 78 -11.73 -3.49 -13.68
CA THR A 78 -12.37 -2.57 -14.65
C THR A 78 -13.63 -1.91 -14.11
N ASP A 79 -14.25 -2.46 -13.08
CA ASP A 79 -15.49 -1.95 -12.48
C ASP A 79 -15.20 -1.31 -11.12
N TYR A 80 -15.37 0.01 -11.03
CA TYR A 80 -15.15 0.75 -9.79
C TYR A 80 -16.08 0.29 -8.66
N SER A 81 -17.33 -0.02 -8.98
CA SER A 81 -18.33 -0.42 -7.97
C SER A 81 -17.97 -1.70 -7.22
N GLN A 82 -17.16 -2.56 -7.84
CA GLN A 82 -16.69 -3.82 -7.28
C GLN A 82 -15.22 -3.81 -6.86
N ALA A 83 -14.48 -2.74 -7.18
CA ALA A 83 -13.03 -2.70 -7.03
C ALA A 83 -12.59 -2.99 -5.58
N TYR A 84 -13.16 -2.31 -4.60
CA TYR A 84 -12.85 -2.54 -3.18
C TYR A 84 -13.11 -3.98 -2.75
N SER A 85 -14.29 -4.51 -3.08
CA SER A 85 -14.67 -5.88 -2.72
C SER A 85 -13.82 -6.94 -3.43
N LEU A 86 -13.43 -6.68 -4.69
CA LEU A 86 -12.51 -7.54 -5.43
C LEU A 86 -11.12 -7.55 -4.77
N GLY A 87 -10.62 -6.40 -4.33
CA GLY A 87 -9.38 -6.31 -3.59
C GLY A 87 -9.43 -7.13 -2.30
N ALA A 88 -10.49 -7.00 -1.52
CA ALA A 88 -10.70 -7.76 -0.29
C ALA A 88 -10.80 -9.28 -0.57
N ALA A 89 -11.57 -9.69 -1.58
CA ALA A 89 -11.68 -11.10 -1.97
C ALA A 89 -10.35 -11.68 -2.46
N THR A 90 -9.54 -10.86 -3.15
CA THR A 90 -8.19 -11.26 -3.57
C THR A 90 -7.28 -11.50 -2.36
N ALA A 91 -7.35 -10.64 -1.34
CA ALA A 91 -6.60 -10.87 -0.09
C ALA A 91 -7.02 -12.17 0.58
N ASP A 92 -8.33 -12.44 0.69
CA ASP A 92 -8.82 -13.71 1.22
C ASP A 92 -8.30 -14.91 0.44
N ALA A 93 -8.35 -14.86 -0.89
CA ALA A 93 -7.90 -15.97 -1.74
C ALA A 93 -6.39 -16.26 -1.57
N GLU A 94 -5.55 -15.23 -1.50
CA GLU A 94 -4.10 -15.41 -1.30
C GLU A 94 -3.80 -15.97 0.10
N ILE A 95 -4.48 -15.47 1.13
CA ILE A 95 -4.31 -15.91 2.52
C ILE A 95 -4.81 -17.35 2.69
N ASP A 96 -5.98 -17.68 2.15
CA ASP A 96 -6.55 -19.04 2.19
C ASP A 96 -5.67 -20.05 1.41
N ALA A 97 -4.95 -19.57 0.40
CA ALA A 97 -3.91 -20.33 -0.29
C ALA A 97 -2.60 -20.46 0.51
N GLY A 98 -2.52 -19.86 1.71
CA GLY A 98 -1.39 -19.98 2.63
C GLY A 98 -0.35 -18.86 2.53
N ALA A 99 -0.65 -17.72 1.92
CA ALA A 99 0.25 -16.57 1.95
C ALA A 99 0.42 -16.06 3.38
N ASP A 100 1.68 -15.87 3.78
CA ASP A 100 2.07 -15.41 5.11
C ASP A 100 2.80 -14.05 5.10
N LEU A 101 3.03 -13.50 3.89
CA LEU A 101 3.48 -12.13 3.65
C LEU A 101 2.96 -11.65 2.30
N LEU A 102 2.32 -10.49 2.27
CA LEU A 102 1.72 -9.91 1.09
C LEU A 102 2.42 -8.62 0.66
N ILE A 103 2.52 -8.41 -0.66
CA ILE A 103 3.12 -7.23 -1.27
C ILE A 103 2.10 -6.66 -2.26
N PRO A 104 1.26 -5.68 -1.85
CA PRO A 104 0.36 -5.02 -2.77
C PRO A 104 1.10 -4.12 -3.73
N GLY A 105 0.59 -3.99 -4.94
CA GLY A 105 1.06 -3.07 -5.95
C GLY A 105 -0.05 -2.71 -6.93
N GLY A 106 0.22 -1.77 -7.82
CA GLY A 106 -0.74 -1.45 -8.87
C GLY A 106 -0.14 -0.55 -9.95
N GLU A 107 -0.68 -0.67 -11.15
CA GLU A 107 -0.40 0.26 -12.24
C GLU A 107 -1.43 1.38 -12.23
N GLU A 108 -1.04 2.53 -11.74
CA GLU A 108 -1.89 3.71 -11.61
C GLU A 108 -1.15 4.95 -12.09
N HIS A 109 -1.88 5.88 -12.68
CA HIS A 109 -1.31 7.17 -13.03
C HIS A 109 -0.87 7.93 -11.77
N ALA A 110 0.39 8.37 -11.71
CA ALA A 110 1.00 9.00 -10.53
C ALA A 110 0.22 10.20 -9.96
N ARG A 111 -0.65 10.82 -10.74
CA ARG A 111 -1.51 11.92 -10.30
C ARG A 111 -2.60 11.47 -9.33
N VAL A 112 -3.14 10.26 -9.46
CA VAL A 112 -4.21 9.76 -8.59
C VAL A 112 -3.76 9.70 -7.13
N PRO A 113 -2.71 8.93 -6.77
CA PRO A 113 -2.23 8.93 -5.39
C PRO A 113 -1.77 10.32 -4.93
N ALA A 114 -1.23 11.17 -5.82
CA ALA A 114 -0.81 12.53 -5.48
C ALA A 114 -2.01 13.42 -5.09
N VAL A 115 -3.12 13.36 -5.83
CA VAL A 115 -4.35 14.12 -5.49
C VAL A 115 -4.93 13.66 -4.18
N VAL A 116 -5.08 12.35 -3.99
CA VAL A 116 -5.65 11.78 -2.77
C VAL A 116 -4.79 12.11 -1.57
N MET A 117 -3.48 11.90 -1.66
CA MET A 117 -2.54 12.21 -0.59
C MET A 117 -2.57 13.70 -0.24
N ALA A 118 -2.50 14.59 -1.24
CA ALA A 118 -2.54 16.04 -1.03
C ALA A 118 -3.85 16.48 -0.34
N THR A 119 -4.98 15.91 -0.73
CA THR A 119 -6.29 16.22 -0.13
C THR A 119 -6.36 15.75 1.32
N ILE A 120 -5.92 14.53 1.59
CA ILE A 120 -5.95 13.94 2.94
C ILE A 120 -5.00 14.66 3.91
N THR A 121 -3.79 14.99 3.45
CA THR A 121 -2.74 15.59 4.29
C THR A 121 -2.78 17.11 4.30
N GLN A 122 -3.66 17.73 3.51
CA GLN A 122 -3.73 19.18 3.30
C GLN A 122 -2.39 19.75 2.78
N THR A 123 -1.65 18.96 2.02
CA THR A 123 -0.35 19.36 1.47
C THR A 123 -0.55 20.15 0.19
N GLU A 124 0.19 21.25 0.04
CA GLU A 124 0.10 22.09 -1.15
C GLU A 124 0.50 21.34 -2.43
N PRO A 125 -0.20 21.56 -3.56
CA PRO A 125 0.09 20.90 -4.84
C PRO A 125 1.55 21.05 -5.29
N VAL A 126 2.18 22.19 -5.01
CA VAL A 126 3.58 22.45 -5.36
C VAL A 126 4.56 21.52 -4.63
N VAL A 127 4.24 21.15 -3.40
CA VAL A 127 5.03 20.23 -2.59
C VAL A 127 4.89 18.80 -3.10
N ILE A 128 3.65 18.37 -3.35
CA ILE A 128 3.34 17.03 -3.86
C ILE A 128 3.94 16.77 -5.25
N VAL A 129 3.90 17.77 -6.14
CA VAL A 129 4.48 17.65 -7.49
C VAL A 129 6.01 17.68 -7.44
N GLY A 130 6.58 18.49 -6.54
CA GLY A 130 8.02 18.66 -6.43
C GLY A 130 8.66 19.19 -7.72
N LYS A 131 9.92 18.84 -7.94
CA LYS A 131 10.68 19.26 -9.12
C LYS A 131 10.30 18.41 -10.34
N GLN A 132 10.03 19.03 -11.46
CA GLN A 132 9.77 18.42 -12.75
C GLN A 132 10.85 18.75 -13.78
N ARG A 133 10.85 18.02 -14.91
CA ARG A 133 11.85 18.18 -15.98
C ARG A 133 11.74 19.54 -16.70
N SER A 134 10.53 20.11 -16.79
CA SER A 134 10.31 21.44 -17.36
C SER A 134 9.30 22.24 -16.55
N VAL A 135 9.37 23.57 -16.69
CA VAL A 135 8.44 24.50 -16.05
C VAL A 135 7.01 24.30 -16.57
N GLU A 136 6.84 23.98 -17.83
CA GLU A 136 5.54 23.73 -18.47
C GLU A 136 4.90 22.47 -17.90
N THR A 137 5.65 21.39 -17.78
CA THR A 137 5.20 20.15 -17.15
C THR A 137 4.83 20.40 -15.68
N TRP A 138 5.69 21.11 -14.96
CA TRP A 138 5.42 21.45 -13.57
C TRP A 138 4.12 22.26 -13.41
N LYS A 139 3.94 23.33 -14.18
CA LYS A 139 2.71 24.14 -14.15
C LYS A 139 1.47 23.31 -14.42
N ARG A 140 1.52 22.44 -15.44
CA ARG A 140 0.40 21.58 -15.80
C ARG A 140 0.03 20.63 -14.67
N GLU A 141 1.01 19.95 -14.05
CA GLU A 141 0.78 19.01 -12.98
C GLU A 141 0.27 19.71 -11.70
N VAL A 142 0.88 20.83 -11.30
CA VAL A 142 0.42 21.62 -10.16
C VAL A 142 -1.02 22.11 -10.37
N THR A 143 -1.33 22.63 -11.55
CA THR A 143 -2.69 23.07 -11.88
C THR A 143 -3.69 21.91 -11.82
N ALA A 144 -3.35 20.78 -12.42
CA ALA A 144 -4.23 19.61 -12.44
C ALA A 144 -4.51 19.08 -11.03
N ILE A 145 -3.49 18.98 -10.18
CA ILE A 145 -3.67 18.53 -8.79
C ILE A 145 -4.45 19.55 -7.98
N ARG A 146 -4.15 20.85 -8.08
CA ARG A 146 -4.90 21.91 -7.41
C ARG A 146 -6.39 21.86 -7.75
N ASP A 147 -6.71 21.76 -9.04
CA ASP A 147 -8.10 21.76 -9.50
C ASP A 147 -8.83 20.48 -9.07
N ALA A 148 -8.14 19.33 -9.02
CA ALA A 148 -8.69 18.09 -8.50
C ALA A 148 -8.94 18.18 -6.99
N MET A 149 -7.98 18.67 -6.20
CA MET A 149 -8.14 18.92 -4.76
C MET A 149 -9.31 19.85 -4.46
N PHE A 150 -9.46 20.94 -5.25
CA PHE A 150 -10.58 21.86 -5.07
C PHE A 150 -11.94 21.19 -5.26
N ARG A 151 -12.05 20.32 -6.29
CA ARG A 151 -13.28 19.53 -6.51
C ARG A 151 -13.53 18.53 -5.38
N ALA A 152 -12.48 17.92 -4.86
CA ALA A 152 -12.53 16.87 -3.85
C ALA A 152 -12.47 17.39 -2.39
N ARG A 153 -12.46 18.70 -2.17
CA ARG A 153 -12.17 19.32 -0.85
C ARG A 153 -13.11 18.93 0.30
N ASN A 154 -14.29 18.44 -0.02
CA ASN A 154 -15.32 18.03 0.96
C ASN A 154 -15.54 16.51 0.94
N LEU A 155 -14.69 15.75 0.20
CA LEU A 155 -14.80 14.30 0.09
C LEU A 155 -13.79 13.63 1.01
N GLU A 156 -14.18 12.51 1.59
CA GLU A 156 -13.34 11.71 2.49
C GLU A 156 -13.38 10.23 2.12
N GLY A 157 -12.40 9.46 2.61
CA GLY A 157 -12.37 8.01 2.44
C GLY A 157 -12.56 7.56 0.99
N MET A 158 -13.47 6.61 0.79
CA MET A 158 -13.74 6.04 -0.54
C MET A 158 -14.44 7.00 -1.51
N GLU A 159 -15.17 8.02 -1.04
CA GLU A 159 -15.76 9.06 -1.91
C GLU A 159 -14.65 9.87 -2.62
N LEU A 160 -13.54 10.13 -1.92
CA LEU A 160 -12.38 10.78 -2.51
C LEU A 160 -11.74 9.91 -3.60
N VAL A 161 -11.64 8.59 -3.38
CA VAL A 161 -11.14 7.64 -4.39
C VAL A 161 -12.07 7.58 -5.59
N GLU A 162 -13.38 7.57 -5.36
CA GLU A 162 -14.41 7.60 -6.41
C GLU A 162 -14.29 8.84 -7.29
N SER A 163 -14.01 10.00 -6.70
CA SER A 163 -13.83 11.25 -7.45
C SER A 163 -12.67 11.19 -8.46
N CYS A 164 -11.70 10.30 -8.23
CA CYS A 164 -10.58 10.01 -9.12
C CYS A 164 -10.88 8.87 -10.10
N GLN A 165 -12.00 8.15 -9.95
CA GLN A 165 -12.38 6.96 -10.74
C GLN A 165 -11.29 5.88 -10.80
N SER A 166 -10.49 5.75 -9.74
CA SER A 166 -9.39 4.78 -9.70
C SER A 166 -9.85 3.43 -9.17
N THR A 167 -10.04 2.48 -10.07
CA THR A 167 -10.31 1.07 -9.73
C THR A 167 -9.12 0.44 -9.02
N VAL A 168 -7.91 0.76 -9.47
CA VAL A 168 -6.65 0.22 -8.92
C VAL A 168 -6.46 0.66 -7.46
N LEU A 169 -6.63 1.96 -7.16
CA LEU A 169 -6.51 2.45 -5.79
C LEU A 169 -7.59 1.85 -4.90
N ALA A 170 -8.85 1.80 -5.36
CA ALA A 170 -9.94 1.22 -4.60
C ALA A 170 -9.70 -0.27 -4.25
N ALA A 171 -9.25 -1.05 -5.22
CA ALA A 171 -8.89 -2.46 -5.01
C ALA A 171 -7.71 -2.61 -4.03
N THR A 172 -6.69 -1.76 -4.15
CA THR A 172 -5.53 -1.79 -3.25
C THR A 172 -5.93 -1.46 -1.81
N VAL A 173 -6.86 -0.49 -1.59
CA VAL A 173 -7.41 -0.18 -0.25
C VAL A 173 -8.12 -1.39 0.33
N GLY A 174 -9.03 -2.02 -0.43
CA GLY A 174 -9.76 -3.20 0.01
C GLY A 174 -8.84 -4.38 0.34
N PHE A 175 -7.81 -4.60 -0.47
CA PHE A 175 -6.80 -5.64 -0.26
C PHE A 175 -6.03 -5.42 1.05
N ILE A 176 -5.52 -4.21 1.29
CA ILE A 176 -4.74 -3.87 2.49
C ILE A 176 -5.61 -3.99 3.74
N ALA A 177 -6.83 -3.41 3.72
CA ALA A 177 -7.75 -3.47 4.85
C ALA A 177 -8.07 -4.91 5.22
N ARG A 178 -8.39 -5.75 4.22
CA ARG A 178 -8.75 -7.15 4.45
C ARG A 178 -7.58 -7.99 4.94
N ALA A 179 -6.38 -7.80 4.40
CA ALA A 179 -5.19 -8.51 4.85
C ALA A 179 -4.88 -8.21 6.33
N ALA A 180 -5.01 -6.95 6.75
CA ALA A 180 -4.83 -6.56 8.16
C ALA A 180 -5.92 -7.16 9.07
N GLU A 181 -7.19 -7.21 8.63
CA GLU A 181 -8.26 -7.92 9.35
C GLU A 181 -7.95 -9.41 9.54
N ARG A 182 -7.34 -10.02 8.51
CA ARG A 182 -6.91 -11.43 8.51
C ARG A 182 -5.56 -11.64 9.21
N ARG A 183 -4.99 -10.60 9.83
CA ARG A 183 -3.71 -10.66 10.57
C ARG A 183 -2.55 -11.12 9.71
N THR A 184 -2.53 -10.70 8.44
CA THR A 184 -1.46 -11.03 7.50
C THR A 184 -0.60 -9.79 7.26
N PRO A 185 0.73 -9.88 7.49
CA PRO A 185 1.63 -8.75 7.30
C PRO A 185 1.76 -8.35 5.84
N LEU A 186 1.95 -7.04 5.60
CA LEU A 186 2.11 -6.48 4.26
C LEU A 186 3.37 -5.59 4.17
N LEU A 187 4.06 -5.68 3.04
CA LEU A 187 5.12 -4.74 2.67
C LEU A 187 4.57 -3.68 1.72
N VAL A 188 4.81 -2.40 2.01
CA VAL A 188 4.39 -1.27 1.16
C VAL A 188 5.60 -0.44 0.75
N ASP A 189 5.66 0.02 -0.51
CA ASP A 189 6.87 0.62 -1.08
C ASP A 189 6.65 1.80 -2.03
N ALA A 190 5.43 2.08 -2.45
CA ALA A 190 5.14 3.05 -3.51
C ALA A 190 4.09 4.09 -3.09
N PRO A 191 4.02 5.26 -3.74
CA PRO A 191 2.99 6.27 -3.45
C PRO A 191 1.56 5.72 -3.50
N LEU A 192 1.25 4.83 -4.44
CA LEU A 192 -0.05 4.18 -4.54
C LEU A 192 -0.37 3.37 -3.27
N THR A 193 0.53 2.47 -2.89
CA THR A 193 0.33 1.59 -1.73
C THR A 193 0.36 2.36 -0.41
N ALA A 194 1.18 3.41 -0.30
CA ALA A 194 1.18 4.32 0.84
C ALA A 194 -0.15 5.09 0.96
N THR A 195 -0.69 5.57 -0.16
CA THR A 195 -2.01 6.24 -0.20
C THR A 195 -3.13 5.28 0.19
N ALA A 196 -3.10 4.06 -0.36
CA ALA A 196 -4.07 3.03 -0.01
C ALA A 196 -3.99 2.63 1.48
N ALA A 197 -2.78 2.51 2.01
CA ALA A 197 -2.55 2.23 3.43
C ALA A 197 -3.10 3.34 4.35
N LEU A 198 -2.91 4.60 3.97
CA LEU A 198 -3.43 5.75 4.72
C LEU A 198 -4.97 5.77 4.72
N LEU A 199 -5.60 5.48 3.58
CA LEU A 199 -7.05 5.37 3.48
C LEU A 199 -7.56 4.21 4.34
N ALA A 200 -6.96 3.03 4.21
CA ALA A 200 -7.34 1.85 4.97
C ALA A 200 -7.22 2.07 6.49
N GLU A 201 -6.15 2.75 6.96
CA GLU A 201 -5.95 3.08 8.37
C GLU A 201 -7.00 4.08 8.88
N ARG A 202 -7.40 5.06 8.05
CA ARG A 202 -8.44 6.04 8.45
C ARG A 202 -9.80 5.39 8.64
N ASP A 203 -10.15 4.48 7.74
CA ASP A 203 -11.43 3.78 7.79
C ASP A 203 -11.42 2.64 8.83
N ASN A 204 -10.25 2.03 9.05
CA ASN A 204 -10.07 0.89 9.96
C ASN A 204 -8.79 1.08 10.81
N PRO A 205 -8.86 1.83 11.93
CA PRO A 205 -7.71 2.07 12.79
C PRO A 205 -7.05 0.78 13.27
N GLY A 206 -5.72 0.69 13.13
CA GLY A 206 -4.91 -0.48 13.45
C GLY A 206 -4.36 -1.21 12.21
N VAL A 207 -4.78 -0.86 11.01
CA VAL A 207 -4.23 -1.41 9.75
C VAL A 207 -2.72 -1.17 9.68
N LYS A 208 -2.26 0.03 10.04
CA LYS A 208 -0.82 0.41 9.98
C LYS A 208 0.09 -0.53 10.75
N ASP A 209 -0.40 -1.16 11.81
CA ASP A 209 0.41 -2.05 12.65
C ASP A 209 0.80 -3.35 11.91
N TRP A 210 0.05 -3.70 10.85
CA TRP A 210 0.30 -4.83 9.96
C TRP A 210 1.13 -4.47 8.72
N LEU A 211 1.54 -3.20 8.58
CA LEU A 211 2.27 -2.70 7.43
C LEU A 211 3.73 -2.42 7.79
N PHE A 212 4.63 -2.74 6.86
CA PHE A 212 6.03 -2.31 6.92
C PHE A 212 6.40 -1.55 5.65
N ALA A 213 6.79 -0.28 5.82
CA ALA A 213 7.26 0.54 4.70
C ALA A 213 8.70 0.16 4.36
N THR A 214 8.93 -0.34 3.13
CA THR A 214 10.22 -0.90 2.71
C THR A 214 11.17 0.16 2.16
N THR A 215 10.68 1.04 1.31
CA THR A 215 11.48 2.05 0.62
C THR A 215 10.85 3.43 0.68
N LEU A 216 11.68 4.46 0.53
CA LEU A 216 11.24 5.82 0.22
C LEU A 216 11.47 6.05 -1.27
N SER A 217 10.40 6.19 -2.03
CA SER A 217 10.53 6.60 -3.43
C SER A 217 10.98 8.06 -3.53
N PRO A 218 11.62 8.47 -4.64
CA PRO A 218 11.98 9.88 -4.85
C PRO A 218 10.77 10.80 -5.05
N ALA A 219 9.58 10.23 -5.21
CA ALA A 219 8.35 11.01 -5.36
C ALA A 219 8.06 11.83 -4.10
N PRO A 220 7.84 13.15 -4.22
CA PRO A 220 7.58 14.00 -3.06
C PRO A 220 6.36 13.56 -2.23
N ALA A 221 5.34 13.03 -2.89
CA ALA A 221 4.15 12.47 -2.25
C ALA A 221 4.42 11.24 -1.36
N HIS A 222 5.65 10.72 -1.34
CA HIS A 222 6.02 9.54 -0.53
C HIS A 222 6.91 9.92 0.68
N LYS A 223 7.12 11.21 0.91
CA LYS A 223 7.89 11.76 2.04
C LYS A 223 6.98 12.30 3.11
#